data_8b634a3739de868814d827b79d2abb50
#
_entry.id   8b634a3739de868814d827b79d2abb50
#
_cell.length_a   1.000
_cell.length_b   1.000
_cell.length_c   1.000
_cell.angle_alpha   90.00
_cell.angle_beta   90.00
_cell.angle_gamma   90.00
#
_symmetry.space_group_name_H-M   'P 1'
#
loop_
_entity.id
_entity.type
_entity.pdbx_description
1 polymer ?
#
loop_
_entity_poly.entity_id
_entity_poly.type
_entity_poly.pdbx_seq_one_letter_code
_entity_poly.pdbx_strand_id
1 'polypeptide(L)'
;MRKFFIPLFLAVIFFSCKDNKNIPDVSSVKINLETRRFEQDFFAIDTTKVAQSMKSILKKYPDFLPAFTANILGLDLDSLLIPNNPETQAVRMFIRDYMLIKDSADLLYKNFNKETEAIKKGLQFVKYYFPQYKVPESILTFIGPINANFETSFGVQGDVLTTTSFGVGLQLHLGKDFSFYKSREGLEQYPEYISKNFDEQHIPVNCMRNIVDDLFPEKSNSKALIEQIIDKGRRLFLLTKLLPYTPEFELIGYTNQQMKDSYKNEAVIWDFFLNNDLLNKTDQNIVQNYIGESPKTQELGDNAPGNIGTFSGLQIVKKYMEKFPKTTLSELMKMDAREIYNQSKYKPRS
;
A
#
# COMPACT_ATOMS: atom_id res chain seq x y z
N MET A 1 -54.36 18.70 47.43
CA MET A 1 -53.17 19.30 46.81
C MET A 1 -52.41 18.21 46.07
N ARG A 2 -52.59 18.11 44.74
CA ARG A 2 -51.91 17.10 43.87
C ARG A 2 -50.66 17.74 43.32
N LYS A 3 -49.48 17.22 43.70
CA LYS A 3 -48.18 17.64 43.15
C LYS A 3 -47.96 16.93 41.81
N PHE A 4 -47.93 17.67 40.70
CA PHE A 4 -47.52 17.22 39.40
C PHE A 4 -45.99 17.17 39.35
N PHE A 5 -45.41 15.98 39.16
CA PHE A 5 -44.02 15.79 38.81
C PHE A 5 -43.87 15.80 37.28
N ILE A 6 -43.21 16.81 36.73
CA ILE A 6 -42.84 16.86 35.33
C ILE A 6 -41.45 16.20 35.20
N PRO A 7 -41.28 15.10 34.46
CA PRO A 7 -39.94 14.56 34.20
C PRO A 7 -39.27 15.43 33.13
N LEU A 8 -38.17 16.04 33.50
CA LEU A 8 -37.26 16.75 32.58
C LEU A 8 -36.53 15.71 31.72
N PHE A 9 -36.96 15.56 30.45
CA PHE A 9 -36.33 14.69 29.47
C PHE A 9 -35.07 15.40 28.94
N LEU A 10 -33.90 15.03 29.46
CA LEU A 10 -32.61 15.53 29.01
C LEU A 10 -32.29 14.88 27.65
N ALA A 11 -32.57 15.56 26.53
CA ALA A 11 -32.18 15.15 25.21
C ALA A 11 -30.67 15.29 25.06
N VAL A 12 -29.93 14.16 25.17
CA VAL A 12 -28.51 14.09 24.83
C VAL A 12 -28.41 14.14 23.32
N ILE A 13 -28.12 15.31 22.78
CA ILE A 13 -27.79 15.48 21.36
C ILE A 13 -26.38 14.94 21.15
N PHE A 14 -26.29 13.70 20.63
CA PHE A 14 -25.04 13.19 20.08
C PHE A 14 -24.71 14.00 18.83
N PHE A 15 -23.83 14.99 18.96
CA PHE A 15 -23.11 15.54 17.82
C PHE A 15 -22.19 14.45 17.28
N SER A 16 -22.71 13.60 16.39
CA SER A 16 -21.91 12.82 15.50
C SER A 16 -21.24 13.81 14.56
N CYS A 17 -19.95 14.10 14.77
CA CYS A 17 -19.11 14.69 13.74
C CYS A 17 -19.06 13.70 12.57
N LYS A 18 -20.02 13.80 11.65
CA LYS A 18 -19.85 13.31 10.30
C LYS A 18 -18.84 14.26 9.66
N ASP A 19 -17.60 13.80 9.50
CA ASP A 19 -16.74 14.31 8.45
C ASP A 19 -17.52 14.16 7.14
N ASN A 20 -18.10 15.26 6.67
CA ASN A 20 -18.72 15.34 5.35
C ASN A 20 -17.57 15.32 4.31
N LYS A 21 -16.91 14.17 4.17
CA LYS A 21 -16.07 13.90 3.03
C LYS A 21 -17.01 13.94 1.83
N ASN A 22 -16.82 14.94 0.98
CA ASN A 22 -17.57 15.02 -0.29
C ASN A 22 -17.01 13.96 -1.22
N ILE A 23 -17.34 12.68 -0.94
CA ILE A 23 -16.86 11.51 -1.71
C ILE A 23 -17.73 11.40 -2.95
N PRO A 24 -17.15 11.47 -4.16
CA PRO A 24 -17.93 11.35 -5.39
C PRO A 24 -18.63 10.00 -5.48
N ASP A 25 -19.83 10.00 -6.05
CA ASP A 25 -20.49 8.76 -6.43
C ASP A 25 -19.86 8.21 -7.71
N VAL A 26 -19.24 7.04 -7.59
CA VAL A 26 -18.60 6.32 -8.70
C VAL A 26 -19.35 5.03 -9.08
N SER A 27 -20.59 4.85 -8.61
CA SER A 27 -21.38 3.63 -8.84
C SER A 27 -21.66 3.36 -10.32
N SER A 28 -21.73 4.42 -11.13
CA SER A 28 -21.93 4.33 -12.60
C SER A 28 -20.65 3.92 -13.35
N VAL A 29 -19.48 3.99 -12.72
CA VAL A 29 -18.20 3.63 -13.36
C VAL A 29 -18.06 2.11 -13.38
N LYS A 30 -18.14 1.53 -14.58
CA LYS A 30 -18.00 0.09 -14.76
C LYS A 30 -16.54 -0.32 -14.85
N ILE A 31 -16.12 -1.26 -14.00
CA ILE A 31 -14.78 -1.87 -14.00
C ILE A 31 -14.97 -3.38 -14.21
N ASN A 32 -14.34 -3.89 -15.25
CA ASN A 32 -14.17 -5.32 -15.46
C ASN A 32 -12.84 -5.72 -14.81
N LEU A 33 -12.90 -6.60 -13.81
CA LEU A 33 -11.73 -7.07 -13.09
C LEU A 33 -11.93 -8.55 -12.76
N GLU A 34 -11.14 -9.42 -13.38
CA GLU A 34 -11.16 -10.86 -13.16
C GLU A 34 -10.08 -11.23 -12.14
N THR A 35 -10.41 -12.14 -11.20
CA THR A 35 -9.39 -12.72 -10.31
C THR A 35 -9.01 -14.12 -10.80
N ARG A 36 -7.70 -14.33 -10.98
CA ARG A 36 -7.11 -15.59 -11.41
C ARG A 36 -6.12 -16.08 -10.35
N ARG A 37 -6.44 -17.22 -9.76
CA ARG A 37 -5.70 -17.84 -8.64
C ARG A 37 -4.55 -18.67 -9.20
N PHE A 38 -3.47 -17.98 -9.63
CA PHE A 38 -2.30 -18.66 -10.22
C PHE A 38 -1.64 -19.61 -9.22
N GLU A 39 -1.55 -19.27 -7.95
CA GLU A 39 -0.96 -20.12 -6.91
C GLU A 39 -1.69 -21.46 -6.79
N GLN A 40 -3.00 -21.49 -6.97
CA GLN A 40 -3.76 -22.74 -6.89
C GLN A 40 -3.38 -23.68 -8.04
N ASP A 41 -3.30 -23.16 -9.27
CA ASP A 41 -2.88 -23.93 -10.42
C ASP A 41 -1.42 -24.35 -10.33
N PHE A 42 -0.53 -23.45 -9.89
CA PHE A 42 0.89 -23.71 -9.79
C PHE A 42 1.24 -24.76 -8.74
N PHE A 43 0.61 -24.72 -7.56
CA PHE A 43 0.82 -25.72 -6.51
C PHE A 43 0.11 -27.05 -6.76
N ALA A 44 -0.85 -27.11 -7.70
CA ALA A 44 -1.55 -28.33 -8.09
C ALA A 44 -0.86 -29.12 -9.22
N ILE A 45 0.30 -28.71 -9.71
CA ILE A 45 1.00 -29.39 -10.79
C ILE A 45 1.47 -30.80 -10.40
N ASP A 46 1.56 -31.71 -11.38
CA ASP A 46 2.22 -32.99 -11.19
C ASP A 46 3.74 -32.77 -11.09
N THR A 47 4.27 -32.84 -9.87
CA THR A 47 5.69 -32.64 -9.60
C THR A 47 6.57 -33.78 -10.14
N THR A 48 5.99 -34.91 -10.55
CA THR A 48 6.74 -35.97 -11.27
C THR A 48 6.97 -35.62 -12.73
N LYS A 49 6.15 -34.71 -13.30
CA LYS A 49 6.16 -34.29 -14.72
C LYS A 49 6.20 -32.76 -14.85
N VAL A 50 7.12 -32.11 -14.12
CA VAL A 50 7.19 -30.63 -14.05
C VAL A 50 7.19 -29.97 -15.42
N ALA A 51 8.03 -30.43 -16.34
CA ALA A 51 8.12 -29.83 -17.68
C ALA A 51 6.78 -29.85 -18.44
N GLN A 52 6.04 -30.98 -18.35
CA GLN A 52 4.71 -31.07 -18.96
C GLN A 52 3.69 -30.15 -18.28
N SER A 53 3.74 -30.10 -16.96
CA SER A 53 2.87 -29.23 -16.15
C SER A 53 3.15 -27.76 -16.46
N MET A 54 4.41 -27.34 -16.56
CA MET A 54 4.78 -25.96 -16.93
C MET A 54 4.23 -25.56 -18.31
N LYS A 55 4.26 -26.47 -19.31
CA LYS A 55 3.62 -26.23 -20.60
C LYS A 55 2.13 -25.96 -20.49
N SER A 56 1.45 -26.64 -19.57
CA SER A 56 0.01 -26.44 -19.33
C SER A 56 -0.26 -25.11 -18.61
N ILE A 57 0.56 -24.77 -17.61
CA ILE A 57 0.50 -23.47 -16.92
C ILE A 57 0.80 -22.32 -17.90
N LEU A 58 1.79 -22.45 -18.75
CA LEU A 58 2.14 -21.45 -19.77
C LEU A 58 0.96 -21.14 -20.71
N LYS A 59 0.22 -22.16 -21.14
CA LYS A 59 -0.99 -21.95 -21.94
C LYS A 59 -2.08 -21.14 -21.20
N LYS A 60 -2.21 -21.34 -19.89
CA LYS A 60 -3.20 -20.66 -19.06
C LYS A 60 -2.76 -19.24 -18.65
N TYR A 61 -1.45 -19.05 -18.46
CA TYR A 61 -0.84 -17.81 -17.99
C TYR A 61 0.36 -17.36 -18.85
N PRO A 62 0.13 -17.09 -20.16
CA PRO A 62 1.23 -16.86 -21.10
C PRO A 62 2.09 -15.64 -20.77
N ASP A 63 1.45 -14.59 -20.22
CA ASP A 63 2.15 -13.34 -19.89
C ASP A 63 2.73 -13.34 -18.46
N PHE A 64 2.14 -14.12 -17.55
CA PHE A 64 2.53 -14.11 -16.14
C PHE A 64 3.59 -15.16 -15.80
N LEU A 65 3.48 -16.39 -16.29
CA LEU A 65 4.43 -17.46 -15.95
C LEU A 65 5.88 -17.10 -16.29
N PRO A 66 6.21 -16.53 -17.48
CA PRO A 66 7.58 -16.11 -17.77
C PRO A 66 8.12 -15.09 -16.76
N ALA A 67 7.31 -14.09 -16.39
CA ALA A 67 7.72 -13.09 -15.41
C ALA A 67 7.87 -13.69 -14.00
N PHE A 68 6.98 -14.59 -13.61
CA PHE A 68 7.02 -15.29 -12.33
C PHE A 68 8.26 -16.17 -12.20
N THR A 69 8.57 -16.98 -13.22
CA THR A 69 9.75 -17.84 -13.18
C THR A 69 11.04 -17.03 -13.17
N ALA A 70 11.17 -16.01 -14.03
CA ALA A 70 12.40 -15.24 -14.14
C ALA A 70 12.61 -14.28 -12.96
N ASN A 71 11.59 -13.47 -12.60
CA ASN A 71 11.78 -12.37 -11.67
C ASN A 71 11.48 -12.75 -10.21
N ILE A 72 10.65 -13.77 -9.96
CA ILE A 72 10.25 -14.18 -8.61
C ILE A 72 10.98 -15.45 -8.18
N LEU A 73 11.05 -16.47 -9.04
CA LEU A 73 11.76 -17.71 -8.72
C LEU A 73 13.25 -17.71 -9.11
N GLY A 74 13.69 -16.80 -9.99
CA GLY A 74 15.05 -16.76 -10.51
C GLY A 74 15.39 -17.99 -11.40
N LEU A 75 14.40 -18.54 -12.12
CA LEU A 75 14.52 -19.74 -12.96
C LEU A 75 14.28 -19.39 -14.43
N ASP A 76 14.98 -20.09 -15.32
CA ASP A 76 14.78 -19.97 -16.77
C ASP A 76 13.59 -20.82 -17.22
N LEU A 77 12.56 -20.19 -17.79
CA LEU A 77 11.36 -20.90 -18.24
C LEU A 77 11.66 -21.93 -19.34
N ASP A 78 12.53 -21.60 -20.30
CA ASP A 78 12.85 -22.52 -21.41
C ASP A 78 13.47 -23.80 -20.87
N SER A 79 14.38 -23.71 -19.90
CA SER A 79 14.95 -24.83 -19.17
C SER A 79 13.87 -25.65 -18.42
N LEU A 80 12.89 -24.99 -17.80
CA LEU A 80 11.77 -25.67 -17.12
C LEU A 80 10.85 -26.45 -18.07
N LEU A 81 10.81 -26.10 -19.34
CA LEU A 81 10.01 -26.82 -20.36
C LEU A 81 10.71 -28.09 -20.92
N ILE A 82 11.98 -28.33 -20.55
CA ILE A 82 12.75 -29.48 -20.94
C ILE A 82 12.60 -30.60 -19.89
N PRO A 83 12.19 -31.83 -20.26
CA PRO A 83 12.09 -32.95 -19.33
C PRO A 83 13.45 -33.27 -18.69
N ASN A 84 13.44 -33.54 -17.38
CA ASN A 84 14.64 -33.88 -16.58
C ASN A 84 15.72 -32.79 -16.48
N ASN A 85 15.41 -31.55 -16.85
CA ASN A 85 16.29 -30.41 -16.59
C ASN A 85 16.46 -30.20 -15.07
N PRO A 86 17.71 -29.90 -14.59
CA PRO A 86 17.97 -29.64 -13.16
C PRO A 86 17.04 -28.55 -12.53
N GLU A 87 16.65 -27.53 -13.27
CA GLU A 87 15.77 -26.48 -12.77
C GLU A 87 14.37 -26.99 -12.38
N THR A 88 13.91 -28.12 -12.97
CA THR A 88 12.67 -28.76 -12.53
C THR A 88 12.71 -29.22 -11.06
N GLN A 89 13.91 -29.49 -10.53
CA GLN A 89 14.10 -29.82 -9.12
C GLN A 89 13.85 -28.62 -8.22
N ALA A 90 14.26 -27.41 -8.64
CA ALA A 90 14.01 -26.20 -7.89
C ALA A 90 12.50 -25.93 -7.74
N VAL A 91 11.70 -26.14 -8.80
CA VAL A 91 10.23 -26.05 -8.73
C VAL A 91 9.65 -27.07 -7.74
N ARG A 92 10.13 -28.33 -7.74
CA ARG A 92 9.67 -29.35 -6.78
C ARG A 92 9.97 -28.95 -5.34
N MET A 93 11.19 -28.46 -5.10
CA MET A 93 11.61 -28.01 -3.77
C MET A 93 10.76 -26.82 -3.33
N PHE A 94 10.58 -25.83 -4.20
CA PHE A 94 9.75 -24.67 -3.90
C PHE A 94 8.31 -25.06 -3.50
N ILE A 95 7.63 -25.90 -4.30
CA ILE A 95 6.28 -26.37 -3.99
C ILE A 95 6.24 -27.09 -2.64
N ARG A 96 7.19 -28.00 -2.38
CA ARG A 96 7.27 -28.73 -1.11
C ARG A 96 7.47 -27.78 0.07
N ASP A 97 8.41 -26.87 -0.03
CA ASP A 97 8.86 -26.02 1.07
C ASP A 97 7.85 -24.90 1.39
N TYR A 98 7.06 -24.49 0.39
CA TYR A 98 6.04 -23.44 0.52
C TYR A 98 4.61 -23.96 0.67
N MET A 99 4.40 -25.27 0.82
CA MET A 99 3.07 -25.86 0.97
C MET A 99 2.33 -25.32 2.21
N LEU A 100 3.01 -25.12 3.34
CA LEU A 100 2.40 -24.55 4.55
C LEU A 100 1.92 -23.11 4.35
N ILE A 101 2.65 -22.32 3.56
CA ILE A 101 2.25 -20.96 3.19
C ILE A 101 1.02 -21.02 2.28
N LYS A 102 1.01 -21.93 1.31
CA LYS A 102 -0.13 -22.19 0.43
C LYS A 102 -1.38 -22.59 1.21
N ASP A 103 -1.27 -23.54 2.16
CA ASP A 103 -2.38 -23.98 2.99
C ASP A 103 -2.93 -22.82 3.85
N SER A 104 -2.04 -21.98 4.40
CA SER A 104 -2.43 -20.80 5.16
C SER A 104 -3.16 -19.78 4.28
N ALA A 105 -2.67 -19.55 3.06
CA ALA A 105 -3.35 -18.68 2.10
C ALA A 105 -4.72 -19.23 1.70
N ASP A 106 -4.88 -20.54 1.51
CA ASP A 106 -6.17 -21.16 1.19
C ASP A 106 -7.20 -21.01 2.31
N LEU A 107 -6.76 -21.07 3.58
CA LEU A 107 -7.64 -20.85 4.72
C LEU A 107 -8.16 -19.41 4.78
N LEU A 108 -7.29 -18.43 4.52
CA LEU A 108 -7.65 -17.01 4.54
C LEU A 108 -8.45 -16.62 3.30
N TYR A 109 -8.01 -17.05 2.12
CA TYR A 109 -8.55 -16.63 0.83
C TYR A 109 -9.32 -17.77 0.15
N LYS A 110 -10.35 -18.32 0.80
CA LYS A 110 -11.24 -19.36 0.22
C LYS A 110 -11.85 -18.91 -1.12
N ASN A 111 -12.23 -17.64 -1.19
CA ASN A 111 -12.51 -16.92 -2.42
C ASN A 111 -11.92 -15.51 -2.27
N PHE A 112 -11.46 -14.91 -3.32
CA PHE A 112 -10.81 -13.58 -3.30
C PHE A 112 -11.82 -12.45 -3.60
N ASN A 113 -13.10 -12.66 -3.33
CA ASN A 113 -14.17 -11.75 -3.74
C ASN A 113 -14.14 -10.42 -2.99
N LYS A 114 -13.89 -10.45 -1.69
CA LYS A 114 -13.83 -9.25 -0.83
C LYS A 114 -12.72 -8.31 -1.29
N GLU A 115 -11.53 -8.85 -1.53
CA GLU A 115 -10.35 -8.14 -1.99
C GLU A 115 -10.56 -7.60 -3.41
N THR A 116 -11.14 -8.42 -4.29
CA THR A 116 -11.50 -8.04 -5.66
C THR A 116 -12.45 -6.85 -5.67
N GLU A 117 -13.52 -6.87 -4.88
CA GLU A 117 -14.48 -5.77 -4.82
C GLU A 117 -13.86 -4.49 -4.21
N ALA A 118 -12.97 -4.63 -3.22
CA ALA A 118 -12.25 -3.49 -2.66
C ALA A 118 -11.30 -2.84 -3.69
N ILE A 119 -10.52 -3.65 -4.43
CA ILE A 119 -9.65 -3.17 -5.51
C ILE A 119 -10.50 -2.52 -6.62
N LYS A 120 -11.58 -3.18 -7.03
CA LYS A 120 -12.51 -2.67 -8.06
C LYS A 120 -13.09 -1.31 -7.67
N LYS A 121 -13.44 -1.13 -6.39
CA LYS A 121 -13.90 0.16 -5.86
C LYS A 121 -12.82 1.23 -5.97
N GLY A 122 -11.57 0.92 -5.64
CA GLY A 122 -10.42 1.82 -5.85
C GLY A 122 -10.26 2.20 -7.33
N LEU A 123 -10.34 1.22 -8.24
CA LEU A 123 -10.25 1.46 -9.68
C LEU A 123 -11.41 2.31 -10.24
N GLN A 124 -12.60 2.25 -9.63
CA GLN A 124 -13.68 3.18 -9.96
C GLN A 124 -13.30 4.63 -9.68
N PHE A 125 -12.65 4.92 -8.54
CA PHE A 125 -12.12 6.25 -8.23
C PHE A 125 -10.97 6.62 -9.14
N VAL A 126 -10.09 5.69 -9.50
CA VAL A 126 -9.04 5.93 -10.51
C VAL A 126 -9.65 6.41 -11.82
N LYS A 127 -10.64 5.72 -12.36
CA LYS A 127 -11.32 6.10 -13.60
C LYS A 127 -12.10 7.41 -13.47
N TYR A 128 -12.65 7.72 -12.31
CA TYR A 128 -13.34 8.98 -12.06
C TYR A 128 -12.36 10.17 -12.10
N TYR A 129 -11.20 10.06 -11.45
CA TYR A 129 -10.23 11.15 -11.40
C TYR A 129 -9.29 11.20 -12.61
N PHE A 130 -9.03 10.04 -13.22
CA PHE A 130 -8.12 9.86 -14.36
C PHE A 130 -8.80 9.04 -15.47
N PRO A 131 -9.80 9.59 -16.18
CA PRO A 131 -10.64 8.81 -17.12
C PRO A 131 -9.85 8.19 -18.28
N GLN A 132 -8.68 8.77 -18.62
CA GLN A 132 -7.82 8.24 -19.69
C GLN A 132 -6.89 7.11 -19.23
N TYR A 133 -6.74 6.90 -17.90
CA TYR A 133 -5.87 5.85 -17.39
C TYR A 133 -6.42 4.47 -17.76
N LYS A 134 -5.56 3.61 -18.32
CA LYS A 134 -5.92 2.23 -18.64
C LYS A 134 -5.76 1.37 -17.39
N VAL A 135 -6.86 1.07 -16.72
CA VAL A 135 -6.84 0.25 -15.51
C VAL A 135 -6.54 -1.22 -15.81
N PRO A 136 -5.94 -1.96 -14.87
CA PRO A 136 -5.75 -3.40 -14.99
C PRO A 136 -7.06 -4.15 -15.17
N GLU A 137 -7.02 -5.23 -15.95
CA GLU A 137 -8.19 -6.06 -16.29
C GLU A 137 -8.28 -7.31 -15.40
N SER A 138 -7.18 -7.68 -14.71
CA SER A 138 -7.17 -8.85 -13.85
C SER A 138 -6.30 -8.68 -12.60
N ILE A 139 -6.58 -9.54 -11.62
CA ILE A 139 -5.74 -9.80 -10.45
C ILE A 139 -5.20 -11.22 -10.61
N LEU A 140 -3.89 -11.37 -10.47
CA LEU A 140 -3.20 -12.65 -10.44
C LEU A 140 -2.62 -12.84 -9.03
N THR A 141 -3.25 -13.70 -8.24
CA THR A 141 -2.68 -14.06 -6.95
C THR A 141 -1.55 -15.06 -7.14
N PHE A 142 -0.47 -14.93 -6.38
CA PHE A 142 0.65 -15.85 -6.44
C PHE A 142 1.28 -16.06 -5.05
N ILE A 143 2.10 -17.08 -4.90
CA ILE A 143 2.98 -17.29 -3.76
C ILE A 143 4.40 -17.36 -4.31
N GLY A 144 5.24 -16.41 -3.88
CA GLY A 144 6.67 -16.39 -4.16
C GLY A 144 7.50 -16.80 -2.95
N PRO A 145 8.84 -16.83 -3.07
CA PRO A 145 9.72 -16.87 -1.91
C PRO A 145 9.36 -15.78 -0.92
N ILE A 146 9.52 -16.06 0.38
CA ILE A 146 9.09 -15.11 1.42
C ILE A 146 9.81 -13.75 1.31
N ASN A 147 11.02 -13.73 0.76
CA ASN A 147 11.79 -12.51 0.50
C ASN A 147 11.52 -11.89 -0.88
N ALA A 148 10.60 -12.46 -1.68
CA ALA A 148 10.18 -11.82 -2.92
C ALA A 148 9.29 -10.61 -2.61
N ASN A 149 9.85 -9.43 -2.84
CA ASN A 149 9.19 -8.14 -2.61
C ASN A 149 9.59 -7.14 -3.71
N PHE A 150 8.84 -6.04 -3.77
CA PHE A 150 9.03 -4.95 -4.72
C PHE A 150 9.15 -3.63 -3.96
N GLU A 151 10.13 -2.82 -4.34
CA GLU A 151 10.25 -1.46 -3.84
C GLU A 151 9.31 -0.52 -4.58
N THR A 152 8.63 0.34 -3.82
CA THR A 152 7.71 1.36 -4.32
C THR A 152 8.02 2.70 -3.68
N SER A 153 7.38 3.78 -4.17
CA SER A 153 7.48 5.08 -3.50
C SER A 153 6.91 5.09 -2.08
N PHE A 154 6.18 4.05 -1.69
CA PHE A 154 5.57 3.89 -0.37
C PHE A 154 6.30 2.89 0.53
N GLY A 155 7.40 2.32 0.08
CA GLY A 155 8.17 1.28 0.77
C GLY A 155 8.04 -0.10 0.11
N VAL A 156 8.39 -1.13 0.87
CA VAL A 156 8.44 -2.52 0.39
C VAL A 156 7.07 -3.19 0.47
N GLN A 157 6.70 -3.92 -0.57
CA GLN A 157 5.44 -4.69 -0.63
C GLN A 157 5.57 -5.95 -1.49
N GLY A 158 4.62 -6.92 -1.32
CA GLY A 158 4.58 -8.16 -2.10
C GLY A 158 3.84 -8.06 -3.43
N ASP A 159 3.28 -6.90 -3.75
CA ASP A 159 2.35 -6.72 -4.86
C ASP A 159 2.98 -5.88 -5.97
N VAL A 160 2.64 -6.20 -7.21
CA VAL A 160 3.21 -5.56 -8.39
C VAL A 160 2.13 -5.25 -9.41
N LEU A 161 2.32 -4.16 -10.15
CA LEU A 161 1.51 -3.83 -11.32
C LEU A 161 2.24 -4.26 -12.59
N THR A 162 1.58 -5.05 -13.42
CA THR A 162 2.02 -5.35 -14.78
C THR A 162 1.23 -4.51 -15.78
N THR A 163 1.51 -4.67 -17.07
CA THR A 163 0.81 -3.93 -18.14
C THR A 163 -0.71 -4.10 -18.11
N THR A 164 -1.21 -5.26 -17.67
CA THR A 164 -2.64 -5.59 -17.72
C THR A 164 -3.23 -6.12 -16.42
N SER A 165 -2.38 -6.37 -15.40
CA SER A 165 -2.79 -7.11 -14.21
C SER A 165 -2.12 -6.57 -12.94
N PHE A 166 -2.80 -6.75 -11.81
CA PHE A 166 -2.13 -6.78 -10.52
C PHE A 166 -1.59 -8.18 -10.24
N GLY A 167 -0.32 -8.30 -9.86
CA GLY A 167 0.23 -9.47 -9.19
C GLY A 167 0.13 -9.28 -7.68
N VAL A 168 -0.55 -10.17 -6.96
CA VAL A 168 -0.71 -10.10 -5.50
C VAL A 168 0.03 -11.25 -4.85
N GLY A 169 1.10 -10.94 -4.14
CA GLY A 169 1.98 -11.90 -3.46
C GLY A 169 1.46 -12.31 -2.10
N LEU A 170 0.64 -13.37 -2.06
CA LEU A 170 -0.06 -13.82 -0.85
C LEU A 170 0.88 -14.19 0.30
N GLN A 171 2.16 -14.52 0.03
CA GLN A 171 3.18 -14.78 1.06
C GLN A 171 3.43 -13.57 1.97
N LEU A 172 3.05 -12.36 1.56
CA LEU A 172 3.13 -11.14 2.38
C LEU A 172 1.74 -10.58 2.78
N HIS A 173 0.71 -11.45 2.82
CA HIS A 173 -0.65 -11.10 3.23
C HIS A 173 -1.32 -12.17 4.12
N LEU A 174 -0.54 -12.93 4.89
CA LEU A 174 -1.05 -14.04 5.72
C LEU A 174 -1.54 -13.60 7.11
N GLY A 175 -1.65 -12.30 7.33
CA GLY A 175 -2.01 -11.72 8.62
C GLY A 175 -0.78 -11.42 9.49
N LYS A 176 -0.80 -10.27 10.18
CA LYS A 176 0.32 -9.76 11.00
C LYS A 176 0.82 -10.76 12.06
N ASP A 177 -0.02 -11.72 12.47
CA ASP A 177 0.28 -12.71 13.50
C ASP A 177 0.68 -14.08 12.90
N PHE A 178 0.89 -14.16 11.58
CA PHE A 178 1.38 -15.37 10.96
C PHE A 178 2.73 -15.78 11.56
N SER A 179 2.86 -17.06 11.92
CA SER A 179 3.96 -17.56 12.75
C SER A 179 5.35 -17.28 12.18
N PHE A 180 5.51 -17.34 10.84
CA PHE A 180 6.78 -17.01 10.22
C PHE A 180 7.17 -15.55 10.44
N TYR A 181 6.24 -14.58 10.34
CA TYR A 181 6.57 -13.16 10.54
C TYR A 181 6.99 -12.85 11.98
N LYS A 182 6.64 -13.72 12.94
CA LYS A 182 7.04 -13.62 14.35
C LYS A 182 8.27 -14.48 14.67
N SER A 183 8.75 -15.29 13.74
CA SER A 183 9.98 -16.05 13.89
C SER A 183 11.20 -15.13 13.84
N ARG A 184 12.35 -15.65 14.32
CA ARG A 184 13.61 -14.90 14.24
C ARG A 184 13.96 -14.54 12.80
N GLU A 185 13.87 -15.51 11.88
CA GLU A 185 14.16 -15.30 10.47
C GLU A 185 13.18 -14.30 9.83
N GLY A 186 11.89 -14.40 10.18
CA GLY A 186 10.87 -13.48 9.71
C GLY A 186 11.10 -12.04 10.17
N LEU A 187 11.51 -11.84 11.43
CA LEU A 187 11.82 -10.52 11.99
C LEU A 187 13.14 -9.94 11.43
N GLU A 188 14.12 -10.77 11.11
CA GLU A 188 15.35 -10.36 10.44
C GLU A 188 15.05 -9.92 8.99
N GLN A 189 14.15 -10.60 8.28
CA GLN A 189 13.74 -10.27 6.91
C GLN A 189 12.79 -9.07 6.87
N TYR A 190 11.77 -9.07 7.74
CA TYR A 190 10.73 -8.04 7.83
C TYR A 190 10.50 -7.66 9.28
N PRO A 191 11.16 -6.62 9.80
CA PRO A 191 10.91 -6.10 11.13
C PRO A 191 9.42 -5.80 11.35
N GLU A 192 8.97 -5.84 12.60
CA GLU A 192 7.54 -5.74 12.95
C GLU A 192 6.86 -4.47 12.42
N TYR A 193 7.58 -3.36 12.31
CA TYR A 193 7.02 -2.12 11.74
C TYR A 193 6.69 -2.22 10.25
N ILE A 194 7.24 -3.22 9.54
CA ILE A 194 6.89 -3.58 8.16
C ILE A 194 5.82 -4.68 8.17
N SER A 195 6.08 -5.81 8.82
CA SER A 195 5.22 -7.00 8.75
C SER A 195 3.85 -6.82 9.42
N LYS A 196 3.65 -5.80 10.25
CA LYS A 196 2.33 -5.43 10.79
C LYS A 196 1.29 -5.10 9.70
N ASN A 197 1.76 -4.74 8.49
CA ASN A 197 0.92 -4.41 7.33
C ASN A 197 0.72 -5.62 6.40
N PHE A 198 1.20 -6.82 6.75
CA PHE A 198 1.09 -8.03 5.92
C PHE A 198 -0.25 -8.74 6.17
N ASP A 199 -1.34 -8.05 5.92
CA ASP A 199 -2.70 -8.55 6.06
C ASP A 199 -3.57 -8.29 4.83
N GLU A 200 -4.77 -8.86 4.84
CA GLU A 200 -5.74 -8.75 3.74
C GLU A 200 -6.20 -7.32 3.47
N GLN A 201 -6.19 -6.44 4.49
CA GLN A 201 -6.68 -5.06 4.37
C GLN A 201 -5.71 -4.20 3.56
N HIS A 202 -4.43 -4.58 3.52
CA HIS A 202 -3.41 -3.86 2.76
C HIS A 202 -3.35 -4.24 1.27
N ILE A 203 -4.00 -5.34 0.83
CA ILE A 203 -4.04 -5.72 -0.60
C ILE A 203 -4.58 -4.58 -1.48
N PRO A 204 -5.80 -4.02 -1.23
CA PRO A 204 -6.29 -2.91 -2.05
C PRO A 204 -5.43 -1.63 -1.89
N VAL A 205 -4.82 -1.42 -0.72
CA VAL A 205 -3.91 -0.29 -0.48
C VAL A 205 -2.68 -0.40 -1.38
N ASN A 206 -2.02 -1.56 -1.40
CA ASN A 206 -0.84 -1.81 -2.22
C ASN A 206 -1.15 -1.74 -3.73
N CYS A 207 -2.29 -2.29 -4.16
CA CYS A 207 -2.75 -2.15 -5.54
C CYS A 207 -2.90 -0.68 -5.94
N MET A 208 -3.49 0.17 -5.09
CA MET A 208 -3.65 1.59 -5.39
C MET A 208 -2.33 2.37 -5.26
N ARG A 209 -1.39 1.97 -4.39
CA ARG A 209 -0.02 2.51 -4.36
C ARG A 209 0.70 2.29 -5.69
N ASN A 210 0.60 1.07 -6.26
CA ASN A 210 1.14 0.76 -7.58
C ASN A 210 0.52 1.65 -8.68
N ILE A 211 -0.80 1.92 -8.62
CA ILE A 211 -1.46 2.84 -9.57
C ILE A 211 -0.93 4.28 -9.41
N VAL A 212 -0.70 4.74 -8.17
CA VAL A 212 -0.14 6.08 -7.92
C VAL A 212 1.26 6.21 -8.51
N ASP A 213 2.09 5.17 -8.36
CA ASP A 213 3.46 5.16 -8.89
C ASP A 213 3.50 5.09 -10.41
N ASP A 214 2.60 4.33 -11.04
CA ASP A 214 2.48 4.24 -12.49
C ASP A 214 1.97 5.56 -13.10
N LEU A 215 0.95 6.18 -12.49
CA LEU A 215 0.44 7.48 -12.92
C LEU A 215 1.47 8.61 -12.75
N PHE A 216 2.24 8.57 -11.67
CA PHE A 216 3.14 9.63 -11.25
C PHE A 216 4.46 9.03 -10.72
N PRO A 217 5.38 8.58 -11.60
CA PRO A 217 6.68 8.05 -11.19
C PRO A 217 7.44 9.03 -10.28
N GLU A 218 8.10 8.51 -9.25
CA GLU A 218 8.84 9.34 -8.29
C GLU A 218 10.04 10.02 -8.95
N LYS A 219 10.24 11.31 -8.66
CA LYS A 219 11.30 12.16 -9.22
C LYS A 219 11.96 13.06 -8.15
N SER A 220 11.73 12.76 -6.88
CA SER A 220 12.17 13.63 -5.78
C SER A 220 13.40 13.13 -5.03
N ASN A 221 13.86 11.91 -5.27
CA ASN A 221 14.90 11.21 -4.50
C ASN A 221 16.25 11.95 -4.33
N SER A 222 16.56 12.93 -5.17
CA SER A 222 17.80 13.75 -5.06
C SER A 222 17.55 15.17 -4.59
N LYS A 223 16.30 15.51 -4.25
CA LYS A 223 15.91 16.87 -3.87
C LYS A 223 16.03 17.10 -2.37
N ALA A 224 15.81 18.34 -1.95
CA ALA A 224 15.80 18.70 -0.55
C ALA A 224 14.66 18.01 0.21
N LEU A 225 14.83 17.79 1.53
CA LEU A 225 13.87 17.09 2.37
C LEU A 225 12.44 17.64 2.24
N ILE A 226 12.27 18.97 2.19
CA ILE A 226 10.93 19.58 2.04
C ILE A 226 10.24 19.14 0.75
N GLU A 227 10.99 19.02 -0.35
CA GLU A 227 10.42 18.61 -1.63
C GLU A 227 10.01 17.14 -1.62
N GLN A 228 10.81 16.29 -0.95
CA GLN A 228 10.49 14.88 -0.75
C GLN A 228 9.31 14.68 0.22
N ILE A 229 9.25 15.46 1.31
CA ILE A 229 8.10 15.49 2.23
C ILE A 229 6.81 15.82 1.46
N ILE A 230 6.83 16.83 0.59
CA ILE A 230 5.66 17.21 -0.20
C ILE A 230 5.31 16.13 -1.22
N ASP A 231 6.30 15.50 -1.87
CA ASP A 231 6.05 14.42 -2.82
C ASP A 231 5.38 13.22 -2.15
N LYS A 232 5.90 12.76 -1.02
CA LYS A 232 5.26 11.70 -0.21
C LYS A 232 3.85 12.11 0.24
N GLY A 233 3.69 13.36 0.71
CA GLY A 233 2.41 13.89 1.17
C GLY A 233 1.34 13.95 0.08
N ARG A 234 1.66 14.40 -1.14
CA ARG A 234 0.68 14.44 -2.24
C ARG A 234 0.32 13.06 -2.77
N ARG A 235 1.25 12.08 -2.76
CA ARG A 235 0.99 10.68 -3.08
C ARG A 235 0.01 10.07 -2.07
N LEU A 236 0.26 10.28 -0.78
CA LEU A 236 -0.64 9.83 0.28
C LEU A 236 -2.00 10.55 0.19
N PHE A 237 -2.04 11.84 -0.10
CA PHE A 237 -3.28 12.57 -0.34
C PHE A 237 -4.07 12.00 -1.52
N LEU A 238 -3.42 11.70 -2.64
CA LEU A 238 -4.05 11.02 -3.78
C LEU A 238 -4.62 9.67 -3.35
N LEU A 239 -3.83 8.86 -2.62
CA LEU A 239 -4.28 7.56 -2.12
C LEU A 239 -5.56 7.68 -1.26
N THR A 240 -5.68 8.74 -0.42
CA THR A 240 -6.94 9.01 0.34
C THR A 240 -8.15 9.27 -0.56
N LYS A 241 -7.94 9.72 -1.80
CA LYS A 241 -9.02 9.94 -2.78
C LYS A 241 -9.37 8.68 -3.55
N LEU A 242 -8.41 7.79 -3.77
CA LEU A 242 -8.62 6.50 -4.42
C LEU A 242 -9.26 5.48 -3.47
N LEU A 243 -8.98 5.59 -2.17
CA LEU A 243 -9.48 4.70 -1.12
C LEU A 243 -10.18 5.51 0.00
N PRO A 244 -11.27 6.25 -0.31
CA PRO A 244 -11.85 7.21 0.65
C PRO A 244 -12.53 6.56 1.86
N TYR A 245 -12.74 5.25 1.84
CA TYR A 245 -13.33 4.49 2.94
C TYR A 245 -12.29 3.78 3.82
N THR A 246 -11.02 3.76 3.40
CA THR A 246 -9.92 3.21 4.19
C THR A 246 -9.42 4.24 5.19
N PRO A 247 -9.25 3.88 6.46
CA PRO A 247 -8.71 4.78 7.48
C PRO A 247 -7.33 5.34 7.08
N GLU A 248 -7.08 6.61 7.36
CA GLU A 248 -5.85 7.28 6.98
C GLU A 248 -4.60 6.63 7.60
N PHE A 249 -4.72 6.07 8.81
CA PHE A 249 -3.61 5.37 9.45
C PHE A 249 -3.17 4.10 8.71
N GLU A 250 -4.10 3.38 8.07
CA GLU A 250 -3.78 2.22 7.22
C GLU A 250 -3.07 2.66 5.92
N LEU A 251 -3.49 3.79 5.34
CA LEU A 251 -2.89 4.30 4.11
C LEU A 251 -1.42 4.72 4.29
N ILE A 252 -1.06 5.30 5.44
CA ILE A 252 0.33 5.68 5.77
C ILE A 252 1.13 4.52 6.39
N GLY A 253 0.46 3.45 6.82
CA GLY A 253 1.09 2.31 7.51
C GLY A 253 1.34 2.54 9.00
N TYR A 254 0.55 3.41 9.65
CA TYR A 254 0.60 3.65 11.09
C TYR A 254 -0.38 2.75 11.84
N THR A 255 -0.21 2.66 13.15
CA THR A 255 -1.30 2.24 14.02
C THR A 255 -2.27 3.40 14.23
N ASN A 256 -3.52 3.09 14.62
CA ASN A 256 -4.51 4.13 14.97
C ASN A 256 -3.98 5.07 16.08
N GLN A 257 -3.24 4.51 17.07
CA GLN A 257 -2.64 5.31 18.14
C GLN A 257 -1.54 6.24 17.62
N GLN A 258 -0.62 5.73 16.78
CA GLN A 258 0.42 6.55 16.16
C GLN A 258 -0.15 7.72 15.35
N MET A 259 -1.24 7.50 14.62
CA MET A 259 -1.91 8.56 13.87
C MET A 259 -2.51 9.62 14.80
N LYS A 260 -3.22 9.21 15.87
CA LYS A 260 -3.78 10.13 16.87
C LYS A 260 -2.69 10.97 17.55
N ASP A 261 -1.59 10.33 17.92
CA ASP A 261 -0.46 11.01 18.57
C ASP A 261 0.25 11.97 17.61
N SER A 262 0.37 11.61 16.33
CA SER A 262 0.91 12.50 15.30
C SER A 262 0.05 13.75 15.12
N TYR A 263 -1.28 13.62 15.07
CA TYR A 263 -2.18 14.77 15.02
C TYR A 263 -2.10 15.64 16.28
N LYS A 264 -2.05 15.02 17.45
CA LYS A 264 -1.94 15.74 18.72
C LYS A 264 -0.64 16.55 18.82
N ASN A 265 0.44 16.04 18.24
CA ASN A 265 1.77 16.63 18.30
C ASN A 265 2.19 17.32 16.99
N GLU A 266 1.25 17.65 16.10
CA GLU A 266 1.51 18.18 14.77
C GLU A 266 2.41 19.42 14.78
N ALA A 267 2.17 20.35 15.71
CA ALA A 267 2.97 21.55 15.87
C ALA A 267 4.40 21.23 16.32
N VAL A 268 4.56 20.33 17.29
CA VAL A 268 5.89 19.91 17.79
C VAL A 268 6.69 19.22 16.69
N ILE A 269 6.05 18.36 15.89
CA ILE A 269 6.69 17.68 14.76
C ILE A 269 7.16 18.71 13.72
N TRP A 270 6.34 19.72 13.43
CA TRP A 270 6.71 20.73 12.45
C TRP A 270 7.79 21.67 12.94
N ASP A 271 7.71 22.11 14.21
CA ASP A 271 8.75 22.94 14.84
C ASP A 271 10.09 22.22 14.91
N PHE A 272 10.10 20.89 15.09
CA PHE A 272 11.31 20.08 15.02
C PHE A 272 12.01 20.21 13.66
N PHE A 273 11.29 20.11 12.54
CA PHE A 273 11.87 20.29 11.21
C PHE A 273 12.44 21.69 10.99
N LEU A 274 11.75 22.71 11.50
CA LEU A 274 12.17 24.12 11.36
C LEU A 274 13.40 24.43 12.24
N ASN A 275 13.35 24.06 13.52
CA ASN A 275 14.40 24.44 14.48
C ASN A 275 15.73 23.70 14.26
N ASN A 276 15.71 22.58 13.54
CA ASN A 276 16.91 21.81 13.22
C ASN A 276 17.40 22.05 11.77
N ASP A 277 16.88 23.05 11.06
CA ASP A 277 17.25 23.39 9.68
C ASP A 277 17.21 22.19 8.71
N LEU A 278 16.24 21.26 8.92
CA LEU A 278 16.17 20.00 8.17
C LEU A 278 15.61 20.15 6.76
N LEU A 279 14.72 21.13 6.54
CA LEU A 279 13.92 21.25 5.32
C LEU A 279 14.76 21.37 4.04
N ASN A 280 15.94 21.95 4.13
CA ASN A 280 16.84 22.14 2.98
C ASN A 280 17.95 21.08 2.88
N LYS A 281 17.96 20.06 3.76
CA LYS A 281 18.94 18.98 3.69
C LYS A 281 18.70 18.12 2.45
N THR A 282 19.80 17.76 1.77
CA THR A 282 19.82 16.92 0.58
C THR A 282 20.59 15.62 0.79
N ASP A 283 21.28 15.47 1.93
CA ASP A 283 21.94 14.22 2.30
C ASP A 283 20.90 13.12 2.51
N GLN A 284 20.97 12.08 1.68
CA GLN A 284 19.98 11.02 1.67
C GLN A 284 19.95 10.21 2.98
N ASN A 285 21.07 10.10 3.70
CA ASN A 285 21.08 9.45 5.01
C ASN A 285 20.24 10.22 6.02
N ILE A 286 20.31 11.56 5.99
CA ILE A 286 19.48 12.42 6.84
C ILE A 286 18.03 12.37 6.39
N VAL A 287 17.78 12.49 5.08
CA VAL A 287 16.45 12.51 4.51
C VAL A 287 15.68 11.22 4.83
N GLN A 288 16.32 10.06 4.66
CA GLN A 288 15.70 8.75 4.92
C GLN A 288 15.27 8.54 6.38
N ASN A 289 15.89 9.21 7.35
CA ASN A 289 15.45 9.15 8.75
C ASN A 289 14.02 9.68 8.94
N TYR A 290 13.53 10.53 8.04
CA TYR A 290 12.22 11.20 8.19
C TYR A 290 11.18 10.76 7.17
N ILE A 291 11.58 10.25 6.00
CA ILE A 291 10.65 9.82 4.94
C ILE A 291 10.79 8.34 4.59
N GLY A 292 11.79 7.65 5.13
CA GLY A 292 12.00 6.22 4.96
C GLY A 292 11.21 5.38 5.96
N GLU A 293 11.06 4.10 5.66
CA GLU A 293 10.50 3.13 6.59
C GLU A 293 11.46 2.93 7.77
N SER A 294 10.96 3.14 8.96
CA SER A 294 11.71 2.94 10.21
C SER A 294 10.74 2.69 11.36
N PRO A 295 11.19 2.06 12.46
CA PRO A 295 10.32 1.78 13.60
C PRO A 295 9.84 3.05 14.30
N LYS A 296 10.66 4.10 14.31
CA LYS A 296 10.40 5.38 14.98
C LYS A 296 11.27 6.51 14.43
N THR A 297 10.86 7.74 14.68
CA THR A 297 11.71 8.94 14.51
C THR A 297 12.41 9.20 15.84
N GLN A 298 13.71 8.88 15.93
CA GLN A 298 14.45 8.82 17.19
C GLN A 298 14.43 10.15 17.97
N GLU A 299 14.59 11.27 17.26
CA GLU A 299 14.69 12.60 17.85
C GLU A 299 13.36 13.11 18.42
N LEU A 300 12.24 12.51 18.01
CA LEU A 300 10.91 12.85 18.51
C LEU A 300 10.43 11.91 19.64
N GLY A 301 11.28 10.95 20.05
CA GLY A 301 11.03 10.03 21.14
C GLY A 301 10.38 8.70 20.72
N ASP A 302 10.24 7.79 21.70
CA ASP A 302 9.90 6.39 21.44
C ASP A 302 8.49 6.17 20.84
N ASN A 303 7.59 7.10 21.05
CA ASN A 303 6.20 7.02 20.55
C ASN A 303 6.01 7.65 19.16
N ALA A 304 7.03 8.35 18.65
CA ALA A 304 6.94 8.96 17.32
C ALA A 304 7.14 7.88 16.25
N PRO A 305 6.21 7.70 15.31
CA PRO A 305 6.38 6.71 14.25
C PRO A 305 7.54 7.09 13.32
N GLY A 306 8.07 6.11 12.61
CA GLY A 306 8.91 6.38 11.46
C GLY A 306 8.13 7.06 10.33
N ASN A 307 8.85 7.50 9.30
CA ASN A 307 8.23 8.15 8.13
C ASN A 307 7.38 9.40 8.50
N ILE A 308 7.79 10.13 9.55
CA ILE A 308 7.03 11.26 10.09
C ILE A 308 6.95 12.45 9.10
N GLY A 309 7.89 12.53 8.17
CA GLY A 309 7.88 13.53 7.10
C GLY A 309 6.68 13.34 6.16
N THR A 310 6.28 12.10 5.87
CA THR A 310 5.10 11.82 5.05
C THR A 310 3.81 12.31 5.72
N PHE A 311 3.69 12.16 7.05
CA PHE A 311 2.58 12.76 7.80
C PHE A 311 2.59 14.29 7.66
N SER A 312 3.72 14.95 7.88
CA SER A 312 3.84 16.41 7.74
C SER A 312 3.51 16.87 6.31
N GLY A 313 4.01 16.14 5.30
CA GLY A 313 3.69 16.39 3.90
C GLY A 313 2.20 16.30 3.60
N LEU A 314 1.52 15.29 4.14
CA LEU A 314 0.06 15.15 4.00
C LEU A 314 -0.67 16.37 4.59
N GLN A 315 -0.27 16.87 5.78
CA GLN A 315 -0.90 18.03 6.40
C GLN A 315 -0.69 19.30 5.56
N ILE A 316 0.54 19.51 5.04
CA ILE A 316 0.85 20.63 4.14
C ILE A 316 -0.02 20.58 2.88
N VAL A 317 -0.14 19.40 2.26
CA VAL A 317 -0.96 19.21 1.05
C VAL A 317 -2.45 19.41 1.34
N LYS A 318 -2.95 18.89 2.46
CA LYS A 318 -4.33 19.16 2.91
C LYS A 318 -4.58 20.65 3.04
N LYS A 319 -3.64 21.38 3.68
CA LYS A 319 -3.74 22.83 3.85
C LYS A 319 -3.72 23.59 2.52
N TYR A 320 -2.89 23.13 1.58
CA TYR A 320 -2.89 23.68 0.22
C TYR A 320 -4.25 23.47 -0.46
N MET A 321 -4.78 22.26 -0.44
CA MET A 321 -6.06 21.92 -1.08
C MET A 321 -7.28 22.60 -0.43
N GLU A 322 -7.23 22.89 0.87
CA GLU A 322 -8.23 23.74 1.54
C GLU A 322 -8.26 25.16 0.97
N LYS A 323 -7.09 25.73 0.70
CA LYS A 323 -6.96 27.10 0.14
C LYS A 323 -7.28 27.15 -1.35
N PHE A 324 -6.98 26.11 -2.08
CA PHE A 324 -7.14 26.01 -3.52
C PHE A 324 -8.02 24.81 -3.92
N PRO A 325 -9.31 24.83 -3.54
CA PRO A 325 -10.19 23.67 -3.71
C PRO A 325 -10.53 23.33 -5.17
N LYS A 326 -10.17 24.23 -6.12
CA LYS A 326 -10.34 24.00 -7.56
C LYS A 326 -9.17 23.26 -8.20
N THR A 327 -8.04 23.10 -7.50
CA THR A 327 -6.89 22.35 -8.01
C THR A 327 -7.28 20.88 -8.19
N THR A 328 -7.12 20.39 -9.40
CA THR A 328 -7.36 18.96 -9.69
C THR A 328 -6.24 18.09 -9.13
N LEU A 329 -6.51 16.80 -8.92
CA LEU A 329 -5.48 15.86 -8.46
C LEU A 329 -4.31 15.76 -9.46
N SER A 330 -4.59 15.84 -10.77
CA SER A 330 -3.55 15.83 -11.80
C SER A 330 -2.65 17.07 -11.74
N GLU A 331 -3.22 18.25 -11.49
CA GLU A 331 -2.45 19.49 -11.30
C GLU A 331 -1.61 19.42 -10.03
N LEU A 332 -2.21 19.01 -8.88
CA LEU A 332 -1.51 18.83 -7.62
C LEU A 332 -0.26 17.94 -7.77
N MET A 333 -0.42 16.80 -8.45
CA MET A 333 0.66 15.82 -8.61
C MET A 333 1.79 16.29 -9.53
N LYS A 334 1.54 17.26 -10.42
CA LYS A 334 2.53 17.81 -11.35
C LYS A 334 3.13 19.14 -10.88
N MET A 335 2.54 19.77 -9.87
CA MET A 335 2.96 21.08 -9.36
C MET A 335 4.36 20.99 -8.71
N ASP A 336 5.08 22.09 -8.75
CA ASP A 336 6.34 22.21 -8.02
C ASP A 336 6.11 22.06 -6.51
N ALA A 337 6.94 21.24 -5.86
CA ALA A 337 6.75 20.94 -4.44
C ALA A 337 6.96 22.18 -3.55
N ARG A 338 7.94 23.05 -3.87
CA ARG A 338 8.17 24.29 -3.13
C ARG A 338 7.04 25.29 -3.32
N GLU A 339 6.40 25.27 -4.47
CA GLU A 339 5.21 26.09 -4.71
C GLU A 339 4.05 25.66 -3.80
N ILE A 340 3.76 24.35 -3.70
CA ILE A 340 2.77 23.81 -2.77
C ILE A 340 3.09 24.24 -1.33
N TYR A 341 4.34 24.08 -0.89
CA TYR A 341 4.78 24.49 0.44
C TYR A 341 4.53 25.97 0.69
N ASN A 342 5.05 26.83 -0.19
CA ASN A 342 4.97 28.27 -0.04
C ASN A 342 3.53 28.80 -0.07
N GLN A 343 2.68 28.26 -0.94
CA GLN A 343 1.30 28.68 -1.08
C GLN A 343 0.39 28.12 0.01
N SER A 344 0.68 26.94 0.56
CA SER A 344 -0.08 26.36 1.67
C SER A 344 -0.10 27.29 2.88
N LYS A 345 1.00 28.04 3.13
CA LYS A 345 1.22 28.81 4.37
C LYS A 345 0.97 27.91 5.59
N TYR A 346 1.44 26.68 5.50
CA TYR A 346 1.23 25.70 6.57
C TYR A 346 1.89 26.16 7.87
N LYS A 347 1.06 26.24 8.89
CA LYS A 347 1.44 26.59 10.25
C LYS A 347 0.45 25.88 11.19
N PRO A 348 0.83 24.71 11.72
CA PRO A 348 -0.05 24.01 12.65
C PRO A 348 -0.24 24.83 13.92
N ARG A 349 -1.39 24.66 14.57
CA ARG A 349 -1.68 25.31 15.86
C ARG A 349 -1.13 24.43 16.98
N SER A 350 -0.47 25.06 17.94
CA SER A 350 -0.07 24.43 19.22
C SER A 350 -1.29 24.10 20.08
#